data_2e27a0b4c3af0bcf0280f2f6e3f393da
#
_entry.id   2e27a0b4c3af0bcf0280f2f6e3f393da
#
_cell.length_a   1.000
_cell.length_b   1.000
_cell.length_c   1.000
_cell.angle_alpha   90.00
_cell.angle_beta   90.00
_cell.angle_gamma   90.00
#
_symmetry.space_group_name_H-M   'P 1'
#
loop_
_entity.id
_entity.type
_entity.pdbx_description
1 polymer ?
#
loop_
_entity_poly.entity_id
_entity_poly.type
_entity_poly.pdbx_seq_one_letter_code
_entity_poly.pdbx_strand_id
1 'polypeptide(L)'
;MQSFIFIPGLIIYLTFIFVYTKLFITNPGFAENISEKKENETYLYCNVCDIHVNKKSKTMHCSKCGMCVEQFNHHCDWIGKCIGKNNLYYFYFLIIWIFIMILYYVGAFIIAHDNWFEYKRYLKRVEREKTGKIK
;
A
#
# COMPACT_ATOMS: atom_id res chain seq x y z
N MET A 1 17.31 20.05 -14.26
CA MET A 1 16.01 20.22 -13.56
C MET A 1 15.13 18.96 -13.59
N GLN A 2 15.06 18.20 -14.69
CA GLN A 2 14.27 16.94 -14.75
C GLN A 2 14.78 15.86 -13.78
N SER A 3 16.09 15.71 -13.60
CA SER A 3 16.67 14.67 -12.71
C SER A 3 16.23 14.78 -11.25
N PHE A 4 15.95 15.99 -10.75
CA PHE A 4 15.49 16.21 -9.37
C PHE A 4 14.08 15.66 -9.11
N ILE A 5 13.26 15.48 -10.14
CA ILE A 5 11.93 14.88 -10.04
C ILE A 5 12.01 13.38 -10.32
N PHE A 6 12.78 12.95 -11.31
CA PHE A 6 12.83 11.54 -11.70
C PHE A 6 13.44 10.61 -10.64
N ILE A 7 14.58 11.01 -10.06
CA ILE A 7 15.29 10.15 -9.09
C ILE A 7 14.45 9.89 -7.81
N PRO A 8 13.90 10.92 -7.14
CA PRO A 8 13.01 10.66 -5.98
C PRO A 8 11.76 9.87 -6.36
N GLY A 9 11.16 10.14 -7.52
CA GLY A 9 10.00 9.39 -8.01
C GLY A 9 10.30 7.91 -8.21
N LEU A 10 11.45 7.60 -8.76
CA LEU A 10 11.89 6.20 -8.92
C LEU A 10 12.12 5.52 -7.57
N ILE A 11 12.75 6.20 -6.62
CA ILE A 11 12.96 5.67 -5.26
C ILE A 11 11.63 5.38 -4.58
N ILE A 12 10.68 6.31 -4.65
CA ILE A 12 9.33 6.16 -4.10
C ILE A 12 8.63 4.94 -4.73
N TYR A 13 8.70 4.81 -6.05
CA TYR A 13 8.11 3.68 -6.78
C TYR A 13 8.74 2.34 -6.40
N LEU A 14 10.07 2.25 -6.35
CA LEU A 14 10.77 1.02 -5.97
C LEU A 14 10.47 0.61 -4.53
N THR A 15 10.37 1.57 -3.63
CA THR A 15 9.97 1.32 -2.24
C THR A 15 8.54 0.79 -2.16
N PHE A 16 7.61 1.35 -2.96
CA PHE A 16 6.24 0.83 -3.06
C PHE A 16 6.23 -0.65 -3.48
N ILE A 17 6.95 -1.00 -4.55
CA ILE A 17 7.04 -2.38 -5.02
C ILE A 17 7.60 -3.31 -3.93
N PHE A 18 8.65 -2.87 -3.23
CA PHE A 18 9.24 -3.63 -2.14
C PHE A 18 8.24 -3.89 -1.01
N VAL A 19 7.54 -2.87 -0.53
CA VAL A 19 6.55 -2.98 0.55
C VAL A 19 5.35 -3.84 0.13
N TYR A 20 4.85 -3.63 -1.10
CA TYR A 20 3.76 -4.43 -1.65
C TYR A 20 4.15 -5.92 -1.73
N THR A 21 5.35 -6.22 -2.22
CA THR A 21 5.87 -7.59 -2.30
C THR A 21 6.00 -8.20 -0.91
N LYS A 22 6.55 -7.45 0.07
CA LYS A 22 6.64 -7.92 1.47
C LYS A 22 5.26 -8.22 2.05
N LEU A 23 4.28 -7.35 1.85
CA LEU A 23 2.91 -7.57 2.28
C LEU A 23 2.31 -8.82 1.63
N PHE A 24 2.54 -9.00 0.33
CA PHE A 24 2.00 -10.12 -0.45
C PHE A 24 2.58 -11.47 -0.02
N ILE A 25 3.90 -11.57 0.20
CA ILE A 25 4.55 -12.85 0.58
C ILE A 25 4.42 -13.18 2.06
N THR A 26 4.21 -12.18 2.94
CA THR A 26 4.13 -12.41 4.38
C THR A 26 2.85 -13.16 4.75
N ASN A 27 2.98 -14.25 5.50
CA ASN A 27 1.85 -14.98 6.07
C ASN A 27 1.05 -14.04 6.99
N PRO A 28 -0.28 -13.95 6.87
CA PRO A 28 -1.10 -13.07 7.71
C PRO A 28 -1.12 -13.44 9.20
N GLY A 29 -0.61 -14.61 9.57
CA GLY A 29 -0.71 -15.19 10.91
C GLY A 29 -1.85 -16.19 10.96
N PHE A 30 -1.79 -17.22 10.11
CA PHE A 30 -2.73 -18.33 10.20
C PHE A 30 -2.59 -19.02 11.56
N ALA A 31 -3.74 -19.21 12.22
CA ALA A 31 -3.79 -19.81 13.53
C ALA A 31 -3.54 -21.33 13.44
N GLU A 32 -2.72 -21.81 14.34
CA GLU A 32 -2.51 -23.26 14.55
C GLU A 32 -3.40 -23.76 15.67
N ASN A 33 -3.64 -25.07 15.71
CA ASN A 33 -4.40 -25.68 16.77
C ASN A 33 -3.62 -25.61 18.10
N ILE A 34 -4.28 -25.14 19.15
CA ILE A 34 -3.68 -25.08 20.48
C ILE A 34 -3.83 -26.44 21.14
N SER A 35 -2.77 -27.21 21.16
CA SER A 35 -2.72 -28.54 21.80
C SER A 35 -2.67 -28.45 23.34
N GLU A 36 -1.99 -27.45 23.88
CA GLU A 36 -1.85 -27.26 25.34
C GLU A 36 -2.65 -26.03 25.80
N LYS A 37 -3.71 -26.23 26.57
CA LYS A 37 -4.56 -25.18 27.11
C LYS A 37 -4.00 -24.72 28.47
N LYS A 38 -3.78 -23.42 28.63
CA LYS A 38 -3.38 -22.81 29.89
C LYS A 38 -4.62 -22.57 30.77
N GLU A 39 -4.52 -22.84 32.04
CA GLU A 39 -5.64 -22.81 33.00
C GLU A 39 -6.38 -21.46 33.09
N ASN A 40 -5.71 -20.34 32.82
CA ASN A 40 -6.26 -18.99 32.93
C ASN A 40 -6.62 -18.34 31.58
N GLU A 41 -6.71 -19.10 30.50
CA GLU A 41 -7.04 -18.58 29.17
C GLU A 41 -8.37 -19.15 28.67
N THR A 42 -9.11 -18.30 27.95
CA THR A 42 -10.36 -18.70 27.30
C THR A 42 -10.09 -19.03 25.83
N TYR A 43 -10.62 -20.18 25.40
CA TYR A 43 -10.47 -20.69 24.06
C TYR A 43 -11.81 -20.71 23.34
N LEU A 44 -11.76 -20.47 22.04
CA LEU A 44 -12.89 -20.63 21.12
C LEU A 44 -12.58 -21.81 20.19
N TYR A 45 -13.61 -22.56 19.84
CA TYR A 45 -13.48 -23.62 18.86
C TYR A 45 -14.02 -23.18 17.51
N CYS A 46 -13.24 -23.39 16.45
CA CYS A 46 -13.67 -23.15 15.08
C CYS A 46 -14.13 -24.46 14.44
N ASN A 47 -15.41 -24.62 14.25
CA ASN A 47 -15.99 -25.84 13.66
C ASN A 47 -15.57 -26.09 12.20
N VAL A 48 -15.15 -25.04 11.47
CA VAL A 48 -14.75 -25.15 10.06
C VAL A 48 -13.31 -25.63 9.93
N CYS A 49 -12.42 -25.10 10.78
CA CYS A 49 -11.00 -25.46 10.77
C CYS A 49 -10.65 -26.63 11.70
N ASP A 50 -11.59 -27.05 12.57
CA ASP A 50 -11.40 -28.07 13.60
C ASP A 50 -10.24 -27.74 14.56
N ILE A 51 -10.13 -26.48 14.98
CA ILE A 51 -9.06 -26.01 15.86
C ILE A 51 -9.56 -25.20 17.04
N HIS A 52 -8.82 -25.26 18.16
CA HIS A 52 -9.01 -24.36 19.28
C HIS A 52 -8.10 -23.14 19.11
N VAL A 53 -8.65 -21.95 19.28
CA VAL A 53 -7.92 -20.68 19.16
C VAL A 53 -8.09 -19.86 20.44
N ASN A 54 -7.08 -19.07 20.78
CA ASN A 54 -7.16 -18.23 21.99
C ASN A 54 -8.08 -17.03 21.73
N LYS A 55 -9.05 -16.82 22.60
CA LYS A 55 -9.99 -15.69 22.52
C LYS A 55 -9.29 -14.34 22.63
N LYS A 56 -8.23 -14.24 23.46
CA LYS A 56 -7.48 -12.99 23.64
C LYS A 56 -6.72 -12.58 22.39
N SER A 57 -6.33 -13.53 21.53
CA SER A 57 -5.61 -13.25 20.27
C SER A 57 -6.48 -12.63 19.17
N LYS A 58 -7.78 -12.40 19.39
CA LYS A 58 -8.75 -11.92 18.40
C LYS A 58 -8.68 -12.71 17.08
N THR A 59 -8.53 -14.03 17.23
CA THR A 59 -8.49 -14.95 16.09
C THR A 59 -9.90 -15.13 15.53
N MET A 60 -10.04 -15.00 14.20
CA MET A 60 -11.31 -15.21 13.50
C MET A 60 -11.13 -16.08 12.28
N HIS A 61 -12.17 -16.85 11.94
CA HIS A 61 -12.22 -17.60 10.70
C HIS A 61 -12.54 -16.67 9.52
N CYS A 62 -11.73 -16.72 8.46
CA CYS A 62 -12.00 -16.04 7.21
C CYS A 62 -12.59 -17.02 6.19
N SER A 63 -13.84 -16.85 5.82
CA SER A 63 -14.53 -17.70 4.83
C SER A 63 -13.90 -17.64 3.43
N LYS A 64 -13.30 -16.52 3.05
CA LYS A 64 -12.62 -16.37 1.75
C LYS A 64 -11.28 -17.12 1.68
N CYS A 65 -10.52 -17.13 2.78
CA CYS A 65 -9.25 -17.86 2.86
C CYS A 65 -9.43 -19.31 3.34
N GLY A 66 -10.58 -19.66 3.93
CA GLY A 66 -10.85 -20.99 4.53
C GLY A 66 -10.05 -21.28 5.79
N MET A 67 -9.47 -20.27 6.44
CA MET A 67 -8.55 -20.43 7.56
C MET A 67 -8.82 -19.44 8.69
N CYS A 68 -8.44 -19.83 9.92
CA CYS A 68 -8.42 -18.92 11.06
C CYS A 68 -7.15 -18.05 11.04
N VAL A 69 -7.30 -16.77 11.33
CA VAL A 69 -6.20 -15.78 11.32
C VAL A 69 -6.13 -15.08 12.66
N GLU A 70 -4.93 -15.04 13.25
CA GLU A 70 -4.66 -14.32 14.50
C GLU A 70 -4.70 -12.81 14.28
N GLN A 71 -5.25 -12.09 15.25
CA GLN A 71 -5.46 -10.65 15.19
C GLN A 71 -6.09 -10.23 13.83
N PHE A 72 -7.11 -11.00 13.43
CA PHE A 72 -7.81 -10.78 12.18
C PHE A 72 -8.31 -9.34 12.07
N ASN A 73 -7.89 -8.64 11.03
CA ASN A 73 -8.37 -7.29 10.72
C ASN A 73 -9.47 -7.35 9.64
N HIS A 74 -9.12 -7.83 8.46
CA HIS A 74 -10.07 -8.05 7.35
C HIS A 74 -9.45 -8.95 6.28
N HIS A 75 -10.28 -9.44 5.36
CA HIS A 75 -9.81 -9.97 4.08
C HIS A 75 -9.72 -8.82 3.09
N CYS A 76 -8.53 -8.55 2.59
CA CYS A 76 -8.28 -7.46 1.65
C CYS A 76 -8.34 -7.98 0.22
N ASP A 77 -9.42 -7.68 -0.49
CA ASP A 77 -9.60 -8.13 -1.88
C ASP A 77 -8.56 -7.53 -2.84
N TRP A 78 -8.07 -6.30 -2.55
CA TRP A 78 -7.00 -5.64 -3.32
C TRP A 78 -5.65 -6.36 -3.24
N ILE A 79 -5.38 -7.01 -2.12
CA ILE A 79 -4.15 -7.78 -1.90
C ILE A 79 -4.40 -9.27 -2.18
N GLY A 80 -5.68 -9.70 -2.22
CA GLY A 80 -6.07 -11.10 -2.41
C GLY A 80 -5.79 -12.01 -1.22
N LYS A 81 -5.67 -11.45 0.00
CA LYS A 81 -5.39 -12.21 1.23
C LYS A 81 -5.86 -11.51 2.49
N CYS A 82 -5.86 -12.24 3.62
CA CYS A 82 -6.15 -11.68 4.93
C CYS A 82 -5.06 -10.74 5.42
N ILE A 83 -5.49 -9.72 6.16
CA ILE A 83 -4.64 -8.84 6.97
C ILE A 83 -4.83 -9.25 8.43
N GLY A 84 -3.73 -9.61 9.09
CA GLY A 84 -3.70 -10.09 10.46
C GLY A 84 -2.36 -9.81 11.14
N LYS A 85 -2.07 -10.54 12.21
CA LYS A 85 -0.96 -10.32 13.15
C LYS A 85 0.39 -10.01 12.48
N ASN A 86 0.76 -10.79 11.45
CA ASN A 86 2.13 -10.74 10.93
C ASN A 86 2.31 -9.75 9.77
N ASN A 87 1.23 -9.36 9.08
CA ASN A 87 1.30 -8.48 7.92
C ASN A 87 0.57 -7.14 8.09
N LEU A 88 -0.07 -6.90 9.23
CA LEU A 88 -0.81 -5.67 9.54
C LEU A 88 0.09 -4.43 9.45
N TYR A 89 1.34 -4.52 9.92
CA TYR A 89 2.30 -3.43 9.85
C TYR A 89 2.61 -3.03 8.40
N TYR A 90 2.89 -4.02 7.53
CA TYR A 90 3.14 -3.76 6.10
C TYR A 90 1.92 -3.17 5.40
N PHE A 91 0.71 -3.58 5.81
CA PHE A 91 -0.52 -3.02 5.27
C PHE A 91 -0.68 -1.53 5.59
N TYR A 92 -0.51 -1.12 6.86
CA TYR A 92 -0.58 0.30 7.21
C TYR A 92 0.54 1.11 6.56
N PHE A 93 1.76 0.57 6.51
CA PHE A 93 2.85 1.22 5.81
C PHE A 93 2.55 1.42 4.32
N LEU A 94 1.95 0.43 3.67
CA LEU A 94 1.54 0.53 2.26
C LEU A 94 0.51 1.64 2.06
N ILE A 95 -0.50 1.76 2.91
CA ILE A 95 -1.53 2.81 2.82
C ILE A 95 -0.89 4.20 2.95
N ILE A 96 -0.03 4.41 3.94
CA ILE A 96 0.69 5.67 4.11
C ILE A 96 1.55 5.97 2.87
N TRP A 97 2.23 4.95 2.34
CA TRP A 97 3.10 5.08 1.18
C TRP A 97 2.35 5.44 -0.09
N ILE A 98 1.17 4.85 -0.32
CA ILE A 98 0.26 5.22 -1.42
C ILE A 98 -0.12 6.70 -1.32
N PHE A 99 -0.43 7.19 -0.12
CA PHE A 99 -0.77 8.59 0.07
C PHE A 99 0.43 9.51 -0.27
N ILE A 100 1.63 9.17 0.17
CA ILE A 100 2.87 9.89 -0.19
C ILE A 100 3.08 9.89 -1.71
N MET A 101 2.88 8.75 -2.38
CA MET A 101 2.98 8.63 -3.84
C MET A 101 2.00 9.58 -4.54
N ILE A 102 0.75 9.59 -4.13
CA ILE A 102 -0.28 10.47 -4.72
C ILE A 102 0.15 11.93 -4.60
N LEU A 103 0.55 12.39 -3.40
CA LEU A 103 0.99 13.76 -3.19
C LEU A 103 2.21 14.12 -4.06
N TYR A 104 3.19 13.20 -4.13
CA TYR A 104 4.39 13.40 -4.92
C TYR A 104 4.08 13.54 -6.41
N TYR A 105 3.32 12.60 -6.98
CA TYR A 105 3.03 12.60 -8.42
C TYR A 105 2.06 13.72 -8.83
N VAL A 106 1.12 14.08 -7.98
CA VAL A 106 0.26 15.27 -8.19
C VAL A 106 1.12 16.54 -8.21
N GLY A 107 2.02 16.71 -7.24
CA GLY A 107 2.94 17.86 -7.23
C GLY A 107 3.87 17.91 -8.44
N ALA A 108 4.45 16.77 -8.82
CA ALA A 108 5.29 16.67 -10.02
C ALA A 108 4.52 17.00 -11.30
N PHE A 109 3.25 16.56 -11.39
CA PHE A 109 2.36 16.87 -12.51
C PHE A 109 2.08 18.38 -12.61
N ILE A 110 1.78 19.04 -11.49
CA ILE A 110 1.53 20.50 -11.46
C ILE A 110 2.76 21.24 -11.97
N ILE A 111 3.95 20.92 -11.46
CA ILE A 111 5.21 21.54 -11.87
C ILE A 111 5.49 21.31 -13.37
N ALA A 112 5.29 20.10 -13.87
CA ALA A 112 5.49 19.80 -15.28
C ALA A 112 4.50 20.55 -16.17
N HIS A 113 3.25 20.68 -15.73
CA HIS A 113 2.21 21.42 -16.44
C HIS A 113 2.54 22.91 -16.55
N ASP A 114 2.98 23.55 -15.45
CA ASP A 114 3.34 24.98 -15.47
C ASP A 114 4.55 25.25 -16.36
N ASN A 115 5.58 24.40 -16.28
CA ASN A 115 6.75 24.48 -17.15
C ASN A 115 6.37 24.34 -18.64
N TRP A 116 5.40 23.45 -18.96
CA TRP A 116 4.89 23.29 -20.32
C TRP A 116 4.17 24.55 -20.82
N PHE A 117 3.38 25.20 -20.02
CA PHE A 117 2.71 26.45 -20.38
C PHE A 117 3.69 27.61 -20.58
N GLU A 118 4.73 27.69 -19.72
CA GLU A 118 5.80 28.68 -19.91
C GLU A 118 6.57 28.45 -21.20
N TYR A 119 6.91 27.21 -21.51
CA TYR A 119 7.57 26.85 -22.77
C TYR A 119 6.72 27.23 -23.99
N LYS A 120 5.41 26.93 -23.95
CA LYS A 120 4.50 27.36 -25.03
C LYS A 120 4.41 28.90 -25.19
N ARG A 121 4.40 29.62 -24.06
CA ARG A 121 4.41 31.09 -24.07
C ARG A 121 5.72 31.63 -24.70
N TYR A 122 6.84 31.01 -24.35
CA TYR A 122 8.14 31.34 -24.93
C TYR A 122 8.16 31.11 -26.43
N LEU A 123 7.72 29.96 -26.92
CA LEU A 123 7.67 29.66 -28.35
C LEU A 123 6.82 30.68 -29.14
N LYS A 124 5.64 31.04 -28.59
CA LYS A 124 4.78 32.08 -29.22
C LYS A 124 5.45 33.46 -29.27
N ARG A 125 6.28 33.81 -28.29
CA ARG A 125 7.07 35.06 -28.32
C ARG A 125 8.11 35.03 -29.43
N VAL A 126 8.93 33.98 -29.49
CA VAL A 126 9.96 33.78 -30.51
C VAL A 126 9.35 33.82 -31.92
N GLU A 127 8.21 33.20 -32.13
CA GLU A 127 7.51 33.20 -33.42
C GLU A 127 7.02 34.59 -33.81
N ARG A 128 6.50 35.41 -32.87
CA ARG A 128 6.11 36.79 -33.10
C ARG A 128 7.32 37.69 -33.49
N GLU A 129 8.44 37.50 -32.82
CA GLU A 129 9.70 38.22 -33.13
C GLU A 129 10.18 37.91 -34.54
N LYS A 130 10.16 36.62 -34.92
CA LYS A 130 10.56 36.19 -36.27
C LYS A 130 9.63 36.71 -37.39
N THR A 131 8.35 36.86 -37.10
CA THR A 131 7.34 37.36 -38.07
C THR A 131 7.23 38.88 -38.11
N GLY A 132 8.07 39.63 -37.39
CA GLY A 132 8.06 41.09 -37.36
C GLY A 132 6.75 41.72 -36.83
N LYS A 133 5.91 40.94 -36.10
CA LYS A 133 4.62 41.40 -35.55
C LYS A 133 4.75 42.09 -34.19
N ILE A 134 5.98 42.35 -33.73
CA ILE A 134 6.25 43.19 -32.56
C ILE A 134 6.81 44.51 -33.10
N LYS A 135 6.00 45.56 -33.06
CA LYS A 135 6.45 46.96 -33.06
C LYS A 135 6.65 47.39 -31.62
#